data_6db3797dcf8da310a6c56432dcffc77d
#
_entry.id   6db3797dcf8da310a6c56432dcffc77d
#
_cell.length_a   1.000
_cell.length_b   1.000
_cell.length_c   1.000
_cell.angle_alpha   90.00
_cell.angle_beta   90.00
_cell.angle_gamma   90.00
#
_symmetry.space_group_name_H-M   'P 1'
#
loop_
_entity.id
_entity.type
_entity.pdbx_description
1 polymer ?
#
loop_
_entity_poly.entity_id
_entity_poly.type
_entity_poly.pdbx_seq_one_letter_code
_entity_poly.pdbx_strand_id
1 'polypeptide(L)'
;DVYKRQGEVFQTPHYLLDPGAVKTSFSNITSTWNIAGKNAETPRSFANTTFGTTRVTAYKLLEDTLNLKDIKIYDTFDERRVLNKEETTIASQKQENIKEAFKDWIFRDPERRQKIVETYNELFNSVRPREYEGSHLTFPGMTPDIELKPHQKNAIAHILSVSYTHLT
;
A
#
# COMPACT_ATOMS: atom_id res chain seq x y z
N ASP A 1 -12.15 10.74 6.17
CA ASP A 1 -13.39 10.01 6.45
C ASP A 1 -13.53 8.83 5.49
N VAL A 2 -13.29 7.61 6.00
CA VAL A 2 -13.20 6.38 5.21
C VAL A 2 -14.55 6.04 4.54
N TYR A 3 -15.66 6.39 5.16
CA TYR A 3 -17.01 6.15 4.62
C TYR A 3 -17.32 6.97 3.38
N LYS A 4 -16.98 8.25 3.37
CA LYS A 4 -17.09 9.10 2.18
C LYS A 4 -16.24 8.54 1.03
N ARG A 5 -15.04 8.04 1.34
CA ARG A 5 -14.11 7.48 0.36
C ARG A 5 -14.63 6.22 -0.30
N GLN A 6 -15.23 5.30 0.48
CA GLN A 6 -15.87 4.10 -0.07
C GLN A 6 -17.06 4.45 -0.97
N GLY A 7 -17.88 5.41 -0.57
CA GLY A 7 -19.01 5.86 -1.36
C GLY A 7 -18.60 6.47 -2.69
N GLU A 8 -17.52 7.26 -2.70
CA GLU A 8 -17.00 7.86 -3.92
C GLU A 8 -16.44 6.83 -4.90
N VAL A 9 -15.65 5.86 -4.43
CA VAL A 9 -15.05 4.82 -5.27
C VAL A 9 -16.10 3.88 -5.84
N PHE A 10 -17.04 3.42 -5.00
CA PHE A 10 -18.10 2.49 -5.43
C PHE A 10 -19.33 3.18 -5.98
N GLN A 11 -19.37 4.51 -6.03
CA GLN A 11 -20.55 5.30 -6.39
C GLN A 11 -21.81 4.85 -5.62
N THR A 12 -21.61 4.46 -4.36
CA THR A 12 -22.67 3.99 -3.49
C THR A 12 -23.56 5.16 -3.11
N PRO A 13 -24.89 5.08 -3.27
CA PRO A 13 -25.78 6.16 -2.84
C PRO A 13 -25.61 6.52 -1.37
N HIS A 14 -25.67 7.80 -1.06
CA HIS A 14 -25.39 8.35 0.27
C HIS A 14 -26.22 7.70 1.41
N TYR A 15 -27.45 7.26 1.13
CA TYR A 15 -28.32 6.58 2.10
C TYR A 15 -27.86 5.14 2.42
N LEU A 16 -27.04 4.52 1.56
CA LEU A 16 -26.44 3.22 1.83
C LEU A 16 -25.09 3.33 2.56
N LEU A 17 -24.63 4.55 2.75
CA LEU A 17 -23.46 4.88 3.57
C LEU A 17 -23.85 5.18 5.02
N ASP A 18 -25.08 4.84 5.39
CA ASP A 18 -25.54 4.98 6.79
C ASP A 18 -24.51 4.32 7.73
N PRO A 19 -24.01 5.02 8.78
CA PRO A 19 -22.95 4.52 9.66
C PRO A 19 -23.22 3.17 10.31
N GLY A 20 -24.46 2.68 10.21
CA GLY A 20 -24.86 1.37 10.68
C GLY A 20 -24.71 0.22 9.68
N ALA A 21 -24.67 0.48 8.36
CA ALA A 21 -24.75 -0.58 7.35
C ALA A 21 -23.37 -1.19 7.04
N VAL A 22 -22.34 -0.37 6.82
CA VAL A 22 -20.97 -0.84 6.51
C VAL A 22 -19.98 -0.02 7.29
N LYS A 23 -19.17 -0.66 8.12
CA LYS A 23 -18.17 0.00 8.96
C LYS A 23 -16.78 -0.61 8.73
N THR A 24 -15.82 0.22 8.33
CA THR A 24 -14.43 -0.17 8.20
C THR A 24 -13.65 0.15 9.47
N SER A 25 -12.92 -0.80 10.00
CA SER A 25 -12.06 -0.64 11.17
C SER A 25 -10.70 -1.29 10.94
N PHE A 26 -9.67 -0.69 11.51
CA PHE A 26 -8.32 -1.25 11.52
C PHE A 26 -7.94 -1.65 12.93
N SER A 27 -7.43 -2.86 13.10
CA SER A 27 -6.90 -3.36 14.37
C SER A 27 -5.38 -3.22 14.38
N ASN A 28 -4.86 -2.38 15.27
CA ASN A 28 -3.41 -2.23 15.45
C ASN A 28 -2.75 -3.49 16.03
N ILE A 29 -3.51 -4.32 16.76
CA ILE A 29 -3.00 -5.54 17.39
C ILE A 29 -2.73 -6.62 16.35
N THR A 30 -3.71 -6.82 15.45
CA THR A 30 -3.61 -7.87 14.41
C THR A 30 -3.10 -7.33 13.07
N SER A 31 -2.93 -6.01 12.96
CA SER A 31 -2.59 -5.31 11.71
C SER A 31 -3.54 -5.67 10.56
N THR A 32 -4.83 -5.85 10.86
CA THR A 32 -5.83 -6.25 9.89
C THR A 32 -6.98 -5.27 9.80
N TRP A 33 -7.47 -5.12 8.57
CA TRP A 33 -8.70 -4.39 8.26
C TRP A 33 -9.91 -5.30 8.41
N ASN A 34 -10.97 -4.79 8.99
CA ASN A 34 -12.25 -5.48 9.09
C ASN A 34 -13.38 -4.56 8.59
N ILE A 35 -14.24 -5.12 7.75
CA ILE A 35 -15.43 -4.44 7.23
C ILE A 35 -16.65 -5.13 7.82
N ALA A 36 -17.30 -4.49 8.80
CA ALA A 36 -18.57 -4.94 9.33
C ALA A 36 -19.69 -4.68 8.31
N GLY A 37 -20.68 -5.57 8.24
CA GLY A 37 -21.78 -5.47 7.27
C GLY A 37 -21.42 -5.92 5.84
N LYS A 38 -20.24 -6.47 5.61
CA LYS A 38 -19.76 -6.92 4.29
C LYS A 38 -20.62 -7.99 3.61
N ASN A 39 -21.38 -8.74 4.37
CA ASN A 39 -22.27 -9.80 3.88
C ASN A 39 -23.76 -9.37 3.88
N ALA A 40 -24.05 -8.11 4.28
CA ALA A 40 -25.42 -7.64 4.22
C ALA A 40 -25.90 -7.68 2.75
N GLU A 41 -27.07 -8.22 2.54
CA GLU A 41 -27.77 -8.19 1.25
C GLU A 41 -28.17 -6.75 0.95
N THR A 42 -27.21 -5.97 0.49
CA THR A 42 -27.52 -4.64 -0.06
C THR A 42 -28.19 -4.84 -1.41
N PRO A 43 -29.40 -4.36 -1.61
CA PRO A 43 -30.09 -4.54 -2.87
C PRO A 43 -29.25 -3.91 -3.97
N ARG A 44 -28.82 -4.73 -4.92
CA ARG A 44 -28.19 -4.40 -6.22
C ARG A 44 -27.50 -3.03 -6.26
N SER A 45 -26.60 -2.77 -5.32
CA SER A 45 -25.81 -1.56 -5.38
C SER A 45 -24.84 -1.66 -6.57
N PHE A 46 -24.56 -0.55 -7.21
CA PHE A 46 -23.59 -0.46 -8.29
C PHE A 46 -22.23 -1.09 -7.89
N ALA A 47 -21.87 -0.99 -6.60
CA ALA A 47 -20.70 -1.65 -6.04
C ALA A 47 -20.69 -3.16 -6.30
N ASN A 48 -21.80 -3.86 -6.05
CA ASN A 48 -21.86 -5.32 -6.23
C ASN A 48 -21.90 -5.73 -7.70
N THR A 49 -22.46 -4.92 -8.59
CA THR A 49 -22.47 -5.22 -10.03
C THR A 49 -21.11 -4.95 -10.67
N THR A 50 -20.44 -3.87 -10.30
CA THR A 50 -19.15 -3.47 -10.89
C THR A 50 -17.97 -4.18 -10.24
N PHE A 51 -17.92 -4.22 -8.90
CA PHE A 51 -16.78 -4.69 -8.12
C PHE A 51 -17.01 -6.01 -7.39
N GLY A 52 -18.23 -6.50 -7.31
CA GLY A 52 -18.59 -7.79 -6.74
C GLY A 52 -18.79 -8.87 -7.78
N THR A 53 -19.06 -10.09 -7.29
CA THR A 53 -19.51 -11.24 -8.06
C THR A 53 -20.82 -11.76 -7.47
N THR A 54 -21.44 -12.74 -8.12
CA THR A 54 -22.63 -13.41 -7.59
C THR A 54 -22.37 -14.16 -6.27
N ARG A 55 -21.11 -14.51 -6.01
CA ARG A 55 -20.70 -15.31 -4.84
C ARG A 55 -20.00 -14.51 -3.76
N VAL A 56 -19.40 -13.38 -4.11
CA VAL A 56 -18.63 -12.55 -3.20
C VAL A 56 -18.99 -11.09 -3.38
N THR A 57 -19.35 -10.44 -2.28
CA THR A 57 -19.68 -9.01 -2.29
C THR A 57 -18.45 -8.13 -2.52
N ALA A 58 -18.63 -6.95 -3.09
CA ALA A 58 -17.56 -5.98 -3.28
C ALA A 58 -16.85 -5.60 -1.96
N TYR A 59 -17.58 -5.53 -0.87
CA TYR A 59 -17.00 -5.21 0.44
C TYR A 59 -16.14 -6.33 1.01
N LYS A 60 -16.48 -7.59 0.74
CA LYS A 60 -15.62 -8.71 1.10
C LYS A 60 -14.34 -8.71 0.27
N LEU A 61 -14.44 -8.45 -1.04
CA LEU A 61 -13.27 -8.30 -1.90
C LEU A 61 -12.39 -7.13 -1.48
N LEU A 62 -12.99 -6.01 -1.08
CA LEU A 62 -12.26 -4.85 -0.55
C LEU A 62 -11.51 -5.21 0.74
N GLU A 63 -12.15 -5.92 1.68
CA GLU A 63 -11.49 -6.36 2.92
C GLU A 63 -10.29 -7.26 2.64
N ASP A 64 -10.46 -8.24 1.75
CA ASP A 64 -9.36 -9.14 1.38
C ASP A 64 -8.23 -8.37 0.65
N THR A 65 -8.58 -7.40 -0.19
CA THR A 65 -7.61 -6.53 -0.86
C THR A 65 -6.82 -5.66 0.12
N LEU A 66 -7.50 -5.05 1.10
CA LEU A 66 -6.85 -4.26 2.15
C LEU A 66 -5.92 -5.10 3.04
N ASN A 67 -6.24 -6.37 3.22
CA ASN A 67 -5.44 -7.32 3.98
C ASN A 67 -4.41 -8.06 3.13
N LEU A 68 -4.22 -7.68 1.87
CA LEU A 68 -3.29 -8.31 0.92
C LEU A 68 -3.54 -9.82 0.75
N LYS A 69 -4.81 -10.24 0.82
CA LYS A 69 -5.22 -11.63 0.65
C LYS A 69 -5.76 -11.87 -0.75
N ASP A 70 -5.26 -12.93 -1.39
CA ASP A 70 -5.82 -13.41 -2.64
C ASP A 70 -7.13 -14.14 -2.39
N ILE A 71 -8.14 -13.82 -3.19
CA ILE A 71 -9.44 -14.49 -3.10
C ILE A 71 -9.36 -15.90 -3.69
N LYS A 72 -9.98 -16.86 -3.00
CA LYS A 72 -10.15 -18.23 -3.49
C LYS A 72 -11.58 -18.67 -3.24
N ILE A 73 -12.26 -19.10 -4.28
CA ILE A 73 -13.64 -19.56 -4.21
C ILE A 73 -13.68 -21.08 -4.34
N TYR A 74 -14.39 -21.72 -3.42
CA TYR A 74 -14.50 -23.16 -3.36
C TYR A 74 -15.96 -23.57 -3.54
N ASP A 75 -16.16 -24.65 -4.30
CA ASP A 75 -17.41 -25.37 -4.36
C ASP A 75 -17.36 -26.58 -3.40
N THR A 76 -18.50 -26.96 -2.87
CA THR A 76 -18.60 -28.13 -1.99
C THR A 76 -19.34 -29.23 -2.75
N PHE A 77 -18.64 -30.35 -3.00
CA PHE A 77 -19.18 -31.57 -3.59
C PHE A 77 -18.94 -32.73 -2.62
N ASP A 78 -19.98 -33.44 -2.21
CA ASP A 78 -19.90 -34.57 -1.30
C ASP A 78 -18.95 -34.33 -0.10
N GLU A 79 -19.16 -33.22 0.62
CA GLU A 79 -18.36 -32.79 1.77
C GLU A 79 -16.89 -32.40 1.45
N ARG A 80 -16.46 -32.47 0.21
CA ARG A 80 -15.13 -32.06 -0.25
C ARG A 80 -15.17 -30.65 -0.83
N ARG A 81 -14.21 -29.82 -0.40
CA ARG A 81 -14.04 -28.46 -0.93
C ARG A 81 -13.12 -28.51 -2.14
N VAL A 82 -13.65 -28.16 -3.30
CA VAL A 82 -12.91 -28.10 -4.58
C VAL A 82 -12.78 -26.63 -5.02
N LEU A 83 -11.56 -26.23 -5.39
CA LEU A 83 -11.32 -24.87 -5.89
C LEU A 83 -12.02 -24.66 -7.22
N ASN A 84 -12.93 -23.69 -7.25
CA ASN A 84 -13.52 -23.21 -8.51
C ASN A 84 -12.60 -22.20 -9.16
N LYS A 85 -11.85 -22.63 -10.18
CA LYS A 85 -10.85 -21.79 -10.86
C LYS A 85 -11.49 -20.63 -11.62
N GLU A 86 -12.62 -20.83 -12.25
CA GLU A 86 -13.32 -19.83 -13.03
C GLU A 86 -13.81 -18.68 -12.13
N GLU A 87 -14.58 -18.99 -11.11
CA GLU A 87 -15.08 -18.01 -10.15
C GLU A 87 -13.94 -17.30 -9.40
N THR A 88 -12.87 -18.02 -9.09
CA THR A 88 -11.67 -17.45 -8.46
C THR A 88 -11.01 -16.43 -9.39
N THR A 89 -10.90 -16.74 -10.69
CA THR A 89 -10.30 -15.81 -11.66
C THR A 89 -11.14 -14.55 -11.83
N ILE A 90 -12.48 -14.69 -11.92
CA ILE A 90 -13.39 -13.54 -11.99
C ILE A 90 -13.26 -12.67 -10.74
N ALA A 91 -13.24 -13.25 -9.56
CA ALA A 91 -13.11 -12.54 -8.31
C ALA A 91 -11.74 -11.84 -8.18
N SER A 92 -10.66 -12.47 -8.63
CA SER A 92 -9.32 -11.86 -8.65
C SER A 92 -9.26 -10.65 -9.59
N GLN A 93 -9.91 -10.73 -10.74
CA GLN A 93 -10.02 -9.60 -11.66
C GLN A 93 -10.81 -8.45 -11.04
N LYS A 94 -11.88 -8.75 -10.29
CA LYS A 94 -12.63 -7.73 -9.54
C LYS A 94 -11.78 -7.08 -8.44
N GLN A 95 -10.92 -7.83 -7.76
CA GLN A 95 -9.95 -7.25 -6.81
C GLN A 95 -8.99 -6.28 -7.50
N GLU A 96 -8.49 -6.62 -8.68
CA GLU A 96 -7.61 -5.72 -9.43
C GLU A 96 -8.34 -4.44 -9.87
N ASN A 97 -9.57 -4.56 -10.35
CA ASN A 97 -10.40 -3.40 -10.69
C ASN A 97 -10.64 -2.48 -9.47
N ILE A 98 -10.79 -3.03 -8.26
CA ILE A 98 -10.88 -2.25 -7.00
C ILE A 98 -9.58 -1.48 -6.76
N LYS A 99 -8.42 -2.10 -6.92
CA LYS A 99 -7.12 -1.45 -6.75
C LYS A 99 -6.92 -0.32 -7.74
N GLU A 100 -7.24 -0.54 -9.02
CA GLU A 100 -7.14 0.47 -10.07
C GLU A 100 -8.09 1.66 -9.81
N ALA A 101 -9.35 1.38 -9.50
CA ALA A 101 -10.33 2.42 -9.18
C ALA A 101 -9.90 3.25 -7.95
N PHE A 102 -9.32 2.62 -6.94
CA PHE A 102 -8.79 3.31 -5.77
C PHE A 102 -7.57 4.17 -6.11
N LYS A 103 -6.66 3.64 -6.93
CA LYS A 103 -5.50 4.38 -7.42
C LYS A 103 -5.93 5.62 -8.18
N ASP A 104 -6.85 5.46 -9.14
CA ASP A 104 -7.36 6.57 -9.93
C ASP A 104 -8.05 7.63 -9.05
N TRP A 105 -8.83 7.19 -8.08
CA TRP A 105 -9.49 8.09 -7.13
C TRP A 105 -8.48 8.90 -6.30
N ILE A 106 -7.39 8.27 -5.83
CA ILE A 106 -6.33 8.96 -5.08
C ILE A 106 -5.67 10.05 -5.94
N PHE A 107 -5.28 9.70 -7.17
CA PHE A 107 -4.50 10.59 -8.03
C PHE A 107 -5.33 11.64 -8.77
N ARG A 108 -6.64 11.48 -8.85
CA ARG A 108 -7.54 12.46 -9.47
C ARG A 108 -7.57 13.79 -8.73
N ASP A 109 -7.48 13.76 -7.42
CA ASP A 109 -7.51 14.95 -6.58
C ASP A 109 -6.09 15.40 -6.20
N PRO A 110 -5.66 16.62 -6.58
CA PRO A 110 -4.33 17.12 -6.28
C PRO A 110 -4.01 17.20 -4.77
N GLU A 111 -5.00 17.61 -3.96
CA GLU A 111 -4.79 17.75 -2.50
C GLU A 111 -4.56 16.38 -1.83
N ARG A 112 -5.35 15.37 -2.21
CA ARG A 112 -5.17 13.99 -1.71
C ARG A 112 -3.81 13.45 -2.10
N ARG A 113 -3.42 13.66 -3.37
CA ARG A 113 -2.12 13.24 -3.89
C ARG A 113 -0.99 13.89 -3.11
N GLN A 114 -1.04 15.20 -2.94
CA GLN A 114 0.00 15.94 -2.22
C GLN A 114 0.12 15.45 -0.78
N LYS A 115 -0.99 15.31 -0.07
CA LYS A 115 -0.99 14.82 1.33
C LYS A 115 -0.39 13.42 1.47
N ILE A 116 -0.65 12.52 0.51
CA ILE A 116 -0.07 11.17 0.53
C ILE A 116 1.42 11.22 0.27
N VAL A 117 1.87 12.04 -0.69
CA VAL A 117 3.29 12.22 -1.00
C VAL A 117 4.04 12.83 0.18
N GLU A 118 3.48 13.84 0.83
CA GLU A 118 4.06 14.43 2.04
C GLU A 118 4.20 13.39 3.17
N THR A 119 3.12 12.67 3.46
CA THR A 119 3.14 11.61 4.50
C THR A 119 4.15 10.51 4.16
N TYR A 120 4.23 10.10 2.89
CA TYR A 120 5.21 9.10 2.46
C TYR A 120 6.64 9.60 2.62
N ASN A 121 6.90 10.85 2.23
CA ASN A 121 8.22 11.45 2.35
C ASN A 121 8.64 11.62 3.82
N GLU A 122 7.71 11.99 4.69
CA GLU A 122 7.98 12.10 6.13
C GLU A 122 8.32 10.74 6.76
N LEU A 123 7.61 9.69 6.38
CA LEU A 123 7.77 8.36 6.97
C LEU A 123 8.96 7.58 6.39
N PHE A 124 9.23 7.70 5.09
CA PHE A 124 10.16 6.83 4.39
C PHE A 124 11.36 7.56 3.77
N ASN A 125 11.22 8.84 3.42
CA ASN A 125 12.29 9.63 2.80
C ASN A 125 12.90 10.68 3.73
N SER A 126 12.53 10.69 5.02
CA SER A 126 13.08 11.61 6.01
C SER A 126 14.54 11.29 6.39
N VAL A 127 14.99 10.07 6.13
CA VAL A 127 16.36 9.64 6.38
C VAL A 127 17.22 10.05 5.18
N ARG A 128 17.97 11.13 5.33
CA ARG A 128 19.03 11.46 4.37
C ARG A 128 20.21 10.53 4.61
N PRO A 129 20.71 9.81 3.59
CA PRO A 129 21.98 9.14 3.69
C PRO A 129 23.04 10.16 4.10
N ARG A 130 23.87 9.81 5.08
CA ARG A 130 24.96 10.70 5.48
C ARG A 130 25.92 10.87 4.31
N GLU A 131 26.05 12.08 3.80
CA GLU A 131 27.03 12.40 2.76
C GLU A 131 28.37 12.69 3.44
N TYR A 132 29.39 12.04 2.94
CA TYR A 132 30.75 12.23 3.45
C TYR A 132 31.53 13.06 2.44
N GLU A 133 31.85 14.30 2.79
CA GLU A 133 32.64 15.17 1.97
C GLU A 133 34.13 15.01 2.32
N GLY A 134 34.92 14.58 1.36
CA GLY A 134 36.36 14.34 1.52
C GLY A 134 37.25 15.44 0.94
N SER A 135 36.69 16.59 0.52
CA SER A 135 37.46 17.67 -0.11
C SER A 135 38.54 18.26 0.81
N HIS A 136 38.29 18.27 2.14
CA HIS A 136 39.18 18.75 3.15
C HIS A 136 40.35 17.79 3.50
N LEU A 137 40.30 16.56 2.99
CA LEU A 137 41.33 15.56 3.30
C LEU A 137 42.65 15.87 2.57
N THR A 138 43.74 15.86 3.31
CA THR A 138 45.11 15.94 2.79
C THR A 138 45.79 14.59 2.97
N PHE A 139 46.60 14.19 1.99
CA PHE A 139 47.24 12.88 1.96
C PHE A 139 48.76 13.04 1.96
N PRO A 140 49.36 13.37 3.14
CA PRO A 140 50.83 13.50 3.25
C PRO A 140 51.47 12.16 2.99
N GLY A 141 52.45 12.17 2.09
CA GLY A 141 53.19 10.95 1.67
C GLY A 141 52.68 10.28 0.37
N MET A 142 51.63 10.86 -0.22
CA MET A 142 51.20 10.42 -1.56
C MET A 142 52.04 11.06 -2.65
N THR A 143 52.32 10.31 -3.72
CA THR A 143 53.09 10.78 -4.88
C THR A 143 52.38 12.00 -5.51
N PRO A 144 53.13 13.12 -5.78
CA PRO A 144 52.53 14.34 -6.34
C PRO A 144 51.82 14.18 -7.68
N ASP A 145 52.19 13.14 -8.45
CA ASP A 145 51.66 12.86 -9.77
C ASP A 145 50.24 12.21 -9.72
N ILE A 146 49.75 11.85 -8.51
CA ILE A 146 48.46 11.18 -8.36
C ILE A 146 47.47 12.13 -7.69
N GLU A 147 46.49 12.60 -8.42
CA GLU A 147 45.37 13.38 -7.90
C GLU A 147 44.12 12.51 -7.69
N LEU A 148 43.66 12.43 -6.45
CA LEU A 148 42.44 11.69 -6.13
C LEU A 148 41.20 12.43 -6.62
N LYS A 149 40.32 11.68 -7.32
CA LYS A 149 39.02 12.20 -7.76
C LYS A 149 38.10 12.44 -6.57
N PRO A 150 37.09 13.35 -6.69
CA PRO A 150 36.19 13.70 -5.57
C PRO A 150 35.53 12.47 -4.93
N HIS A 151 35.03 11.51 -5.70
CA HIS A 151 34.40 10.30 -5.16
C HIS A 151 35.39 9.42 -4.37
N GLN A 152 36.66 9.41 -4.71
CA GLN A 152 37.70 8.67 -3.96
C GLN A 152 37.99 9.33 -2.63
N LYS A 153 38.07 10.68 -2.58
CA LYS A 153 38.20 11.45 -1.33
C LYS A 153 37.01 11.24 -0.42
N ASN A 154 35.79 11.24 -0.99
CA ASN A 154 34.55 10.97 -0.26
C ASN A 154 34.49 9.54 0.30
N ALA A 155 34.96 8.55 -0.44
CA ALA A 155 35.04 7.16 0.05
C ALA A 155 36.01 7.04 1.24
N ILE A 156 37.13 7.72 1.17
CA ILE A 156 38.11 7.74 2.30
C ILE A 156 37.49 8.44 3.52
N ALA A 157 36.83 9.57 3.33
CA ALA A 157 36.12 10.27 4.40
C ALA A 157 35.06 9.37 5.06
N HIS A 158 34.31 8.59 4.27
CA HIS A 158 33.36 7.61 4.76
C HIS A 158 34.03 6.55 5.64
N ILE A 159 35.12 5.93 5.16
CA ILE A 159 35.86 4.89 5.89
C ILE A 159 36.38 5.45 7.23
N LEU A 160 36.98 6.64 7.22
CA LEU A 160 37.49 7.27 8.43
C LEU A 160 36.38 7.56 9.45
N SER A 161 35.24 8.05 9.00
CA SER A 161 34.09 8.35 9.85
C SER A 161 33.45 7.12 10.48
N VAL A 162 33.35 6.01 9.73
CA VAL A 162 32.78 4.74 10.22
C VAL A 162 33.73 4.03 11.17
N SER A 163 35.06 4.05 10.89
CA SER A 163 36.03 3.42 11.75
C SER A 163 36.14 4.06 13.14
N TYR A 164 35.84 5.35 13.25
CA TYR A 164 35.86 6.07 14.54
C TYR A 164 34.65 5.72 15.43
N THR A 165 33.51 5.29 14.87
CA THR A 165 32.32 4.94 15.66
C THR A 165 32.38 3.53 16.24
N HIS A 166 33.32 2.68 15.85
CA HIS A 166 33.49 1.33 16.39
C HIS A 166 34.55 1.22 17.50
N LEU A 167 35.21 2.33 17.87
CA LEU A 167 36.28 2.37 18.89
C LEU A 167 35.86 3.01 20.22
N THR A 168 34.57 3.35 20.38
CA THR A 168 33.94 3.81 21.62
C THR A 168 32.87 2.84 22.07
#